data_ddb1a3b2b346de21a7e8949428d7043d
#
_entry.id   ddb1a3b2b346de21a7e8949428d7043d
#
_cell.length_a   1.000
_cell.length_b   1.000
_cell.length_c   1.000
_cell.angle_alpha   90.00
_cell.angle_beta   90.00
_cell.angle_gamma   90.00
#
_symmetry.space_group_name_H-M   'P 1'
#
loop_
_entity.id
_entity.type
_entity.pdbx_description
1 polymer ?
#
loop_
_entity_poly.entity_id
_entity_poly.type
_entity_poly.pdbx_seq_one_letter_code
_entity_poly.pdbx_strand_id
1 'polypeptide(L)'
;EPYRRQRQMCIRDRSNAESQPDAVAVVYDTMKVTYAKLFDDVTKKALHFQKFEGKRIAIFGPASYRWIVNMFGTIVAGKELALVDFFLPHDSRVDLLKKTEVNYTLTSTNQYILSDENSIIISSAEKDNVDGLIYDENTQEGDIIMFTATANECDKPVVLSIDNILNAVMAINSRVECTSDDIVLAQIPLHNEFGFIYSLIWPLYNGAMVCIGRGLRHVDADTYYYNPTILIGTPSMIDYQRAISGFNKELNTIIIGGASCPFRLFENLCDSDLKVYNIYGMAETSGCVGVNELYDGSYTLFDNNAVSIADDGEIIVSGPCVMKGYYNDCLLYTSPS
;
A
#
# COMPACT_ATOMS: atom_id res chain seq x y z
N GLU A 1 -13.14 2.17 -24.09
CA GLU A 1 -11.74 2.20 -23.62
C GLU A 1 -11.57 2.36 -22.09
N PRO A 2 -12.48 2.98 -21.29
CA PRO A 2 -12.36 2.98 -19.83
C PRO A 2 -12.37 1.58 -19.23
N TYR A 3 -13.13 0.65 -19.78
CA TYR A 3 -13.22 -0.75 -19.31
C TYR A 3 -11.90 -1.54 -19.44
N ARG A 4 -10.98 -1.13 -20.28
CA ARG A 4 -9.68 -1.79 -20.45
C ARG A 4 -8.67 -1.39 -19.36
N ARG A 5 -8.82 -0.21 -18.76
CA ARG A 5 -7.94 0.29 -17.70
C ARG A 5 -8.27 -0.30 -16.33
N GLN A 6 -9.53 -0.57 -16.02
CA GLN A 6 -9.97 -1.15 -14.74
C GLN A 6 -9.44 -2.57 -14.46
N ARG A 7 -9.00 -3.29 -15.49
CA ARG A 7 -8.40 -4.62 -15.37
C ARG A 7 -6.90 -4.61 -15.06
N GLN A 8 -6.28 -3.45 -14.83
CA GLN A 8 -4.81 -3.33 -14.90
C GLN A 8 -4.09 -3.82 -13.67
N MET A 9 -4.68 -3.78 -12.46
CA MET A 9 -4.01 -4.33 -11.28
C MET A 9 -3.98 -5.86 -11.35
N CYS A 10 -5.11 -6.53 -11.59
CA CYS A 10 -5.16 -7.97 -11.86
C CYS A 10 -4.43 -8.39 -13.14
N ILE A 11 -4.47 -7.58 -14.21
CA ILE A 11 -3.81 -7.91 -15.49
C ILE A 11 -2.30 -7.81 -15.36
N ARG A 12 -1.72 -6.91 -14.54
CA ARG A 12 -0.26 -6.87 -14.39
C ARG A 12 0.27 -7.88 -13.39
N ASP A 13 -0.44 -8.20 -12.33
CA ASP A 13 -0.11 -9.36 -11.51
C ASP A 13 -0.19 -10.65 -12.35
N ARG A 14 -1.21 -10.76 -13.20
CA ARG A 14 -1.30 -11.81 -14.21
C ARG A 14 -0.17 -11.68 -15.26
N SER A 15 0.13 -10.48 -15.75
CA SER A 15 1.23 -10.24 -16.70
C SER A 15 2.58 -10.65 -16.12
N ASN A 16 2.86 -10.32 -14.86
CA ASN A 16 4.09 -10.74 -14.19
C ASN A 16 4.08 -12.25 -13.90
N ALA A 17 2.92 -12.82 -13.52
CA ALA A 17 2.78 -14.27 -13.34
C ALA A 17 2.93 -15.05 -14.67
N GLU A 18 2.60 -14.45 -15.81
CA GLU A 18 2.77 -15.05 -17.13
C GLU A 18 4.18 -14.82 -17.72
N SER A 19 4.76 -13.62 -17.54
CA SER A 19 6.06 -13.25 -18.11
C SER A 19 7.26 -13.74 -17.30
N GLN A 20 7.11 -13.79 -15.96
CA GLN A 20 8.16 -14.22 -15.03
C GLN A 20 7.59 -15.08 -13.89
N PRO A 21 6.95 -16.23 -14.20
CA PRO A 21 6.18 -17.03 -13.24
C PRO A 21 7.01 -17.51 -12.03
N ASP A 22 8.29 -17.79 -12.26
CA ASP A 22 9.21 -18.32 -11.25
C ASP A 22 9.96 -17.23 -10.48
N ALA A 23 9.85 -15.96 -10.88
CA ALA A 23 10.44 -14.86 -10.14
C ALA A 23 9.77 -14.71 -8.77
N VAL A 24 10.57 -14.39 -7.75
CA VAL A 24 10.06 -14.21 -6.39
C VAL A 24 9.34 -12.87 -6.29
N ALA A 25 8.06 -12.90 -5.97
CA ALA A 25 7.23 -11.70 -5.76
C ALA A 25 7.31 -11.22 -4.30
N VAL A 26 7.18 -12.14 -3.34
CA VAL A 26 7.11 -11.81 -1.92
C VAL A 26 8.03 -12.72 -1.11
N VAL A 27 8.76 -12.13 -0.19
CA VAL A 27 9.50 -12.86 0.86
C VAL A 27 8.92 -12.48 2.22
N TYR A 28 8.54 -13.49 2.98
CA TYR A 28 8.05 -13.33 4.34
C TYR A 28 8.76 -14.34 5.24
N ASP A 29 9.56 -13.86 6.17
CA ASP A 29 10.46 -14.68 6.97
C ASP A 29 11.38 -15.52 6.05
N THR A 30 11.32 -16.83 6.12
CA THR A 30 12.07 -17.75 5.25
C THR A 30 11.31 -18.18 3.99
N MET A 31 10.04 -17.83 3.89
CA MET A 31 9.19 -18.23 2.79
C MET A 31 9.37 -17.31 1.59
N LYS A 32 9.72 -17.90 0.44
CA LYS A 32 9.78 -17.21 -0.86
C LYS A 32 8.58 -17.63 -1.70
N VAL A 33 7.82 -16.65 -2.17
CA VAL A 33 6.62 -16.86 -2.96
C VAL A 33 6.81 -16.27 -4.35
N THR A 34 6.60 -17.07 -5.37
CA THR A 34 6.73 -16.64 -6.77
C THR A 34 5.50 -15.86 -7.22
N TYR A 35 5.62 -15.11 -8.33
CA TYR A 35 4.51 -14.40 -8.95
C TYR A 35 3.37 -15.34 -9.34
N ALA A 36 3.69 -16.51 -9.93
CA ALA A 36 2.67 -17.51 -10.26
C ALA A 36 1.92 -18.02 -9.02
N LYS A 37 2.64 -18.27 -7.92
CA LYS A 37 2.04 -18.72 -6.67
C LYS A 37 1.18 -17.66 -6.01
N LEU A 38 1.64 -16.40 -6.01
CA LEU A 38 0.87 -15.27 -5.50
C LEU A 38 -0.43 -15.11 -6.27
N PHE A 39 -0.37 -15.15 -7.60
CA PHE A 39 -1.56 -15.05 -8.46
C PHE A 39 -2.57 -16.18 -8.20
N ASP A 40 -2.10 -17.42 -8.09
CA ASP A 40 -2.95 -18.59 -7.79
C ASP A 40 -3.64 -18.44 -6.43
N ASP A 41 -2.88 -18.07 -5.38
CA ASP A 41 -3.43 -17.90 -4.03
C ASP A 41 -4.42 -16.74 -3.95
N VAL A 42 -4.15 -15.63 -4.62
CA VAL A 42 -5.07 -14.47 -4.70
C VAL A 42 -6.36 -14.85 -5.43
N THR A 43 -6.26 -15.57 -6.55
CA THR A 43 -7.44 -16.02 -7.32
C THR A 43 -8.32 -16.96 -6.49
N LYS A 44 -7.73 -17.94 -5.81
CA LYS A 44 -8.46 -18.83 -4.91
C LYS A 44 -9.14 -18.07 -3.77
N LYS A 45 -8.45 -17.09 -3.20
CA LYS A 45 -8.99 -16.26 -2.14
C LYS A 45 -10.14 -15.37 -2.64
N ALA A 46 -10.02 -14.81 -3.83
CA ALA A 46 -11.09 -14.01 -4.46
C ALA A 46 -12.34 -14.87 -4.67
N LEU A 47 -12.21 -16.07 -5.20
CA LEU A 47 -13.31 -17.02 -5.36
C LEU A 47 -14.00 -17.35 -4.02
N HIS A 48 -13.21 -17.50 -2.96
CA HIS A 48 -13.75 -17.71 -1.63
C HIS A 48 -14.57 -16.50 -1.14
N PHE A 49 -14.04 -15.29 -1.29
CA PHE A 49 -14.69 -14.06 -0.84
C PHE A 49 -15.90 -13.66 -1.67
N GLN A 50 -16.00 -14.08 -2.92
CA GLN A 50 -17.21 -13.89 -3.72
C GLN A 50 -18.45 -14.56 -3.11
N LYS A 51 -18.27 -15.60 -2.29
CA LYS A 51 -19.37 -16.27 -1.56
C LYS A 51 -19.86 -15.47 -0.36
N PHE A 52 -19.09 -14.48 0.11
CA PHE A 52 -19.46 -13.71 1.29
C PHE A 52 -20.61 -12.76 0.95
N GLU A 53 -21.63 -12.76 1.78
CA GLU A 53 -22.67 -11.73 1.71
C GLU A 53 -22.10 -10.38 2.12
N GLY A 54 -22.67 -9.30 1.60
CA GLY A 54 -22.18 -7.95 1.89
C GLY A 54 -21.04 -7.50 1.00
N LYS A 55 -20.70 -6.24 1.14
CA LYS A 55 -19.84 -5.50 0.20
C LYS A 55 -18.42 -5.28 0.71
N ARG A 56 -18.21 -5.22 2.04
CA ARG A 56 -17.00 -4.68 2.63
C ARG A 56 -16.32 -5.62 3.60
N ILE A 57 -15.01 -5.76 3.44
CA ILE A 57 -14.15 -6.58 4.27
C ILE A 57 -13.04 -5.69 4.85
N ALA A 58 -12.88 -5.68 6.17
CA ALA A 58 -11.76 -5.03 6.83
C ALA A 58 -10.63 -6.02 7.08
N ILE A 59 -9.40 -5.54 6.93
CA ILE A 59 -8.19 -6.29 7.27
C ILE A 59 -7.37 -5.49 8.27
N PHE A 60 -6.97 -6.12 9.37
CA PHE A 60 -6.05 -5.53 10.32
C PHE A 60 -5.16 -6.59 10.99
N GLY A 61 -4.01 -6.15 11.47
CA GLY A 61 -2.97 -6.99 12.04
C GLY A 61 -1.63 -6.78 11.34
N PRO A 62 -0.56 -7.38 11.85
CA PRO A 62 0.77 -7.30 11.24
C PRO A 62 0.77 -7.81 9.80
N ALA A 63 1.54 -7.14 8.96
CA ALA A 63 1.76 -7.58 7.59
C ALA A 63 2.34 -9.00 7.55
N SER A 64 1.81 -9.80 6.65
CA SER A 64 2.27 -11.18 6.40
C SER A 64 1.89 -11.56 4.97
N TYR A 65 2.43 -12.66 4.47
CA TYR A 65 2.02 -13.17 3.16
C TYR A 65 0.50 -13.41 3.08
N ARG A 66 -0.09 -13.99 4.10
CA ARG A 66 -1.55 -14.21 4.16
C ARG A 66 -2.33 -12.90 4.19
N TRP A 67 -1.81 -11.88 4.87
CA TRP A 67 -2.40 -10.54 4.88
C TRP A 67 -2.46 -10.00 3.44
N ILE A 68 -1.37 -10.11 2.67
CA ILE A 68 -1.29 -9.69 1.26
C ILE A 68 -2.29 -10.47 0.40
N VAL A 69 -2.34 -11.79 0.52
CA VAL A 69 -3.28 -12.63 -0.25
C VAL A 69 -4.74 -12.29 0.06
N ASN A 70 -5.09 -12.06 1.33
CA ASN A 70 -6.45 -11.67 1.71
C ASN A 70 -6.78 -10.27 1.21
N MET A 71 -5.85 -9.35 1.26
CA MET A 71 -6.00 -7.98 0.77
C MET A 71 -6.30 -7.98 -0.75
N PHE A 72 -5.44 -8.57 -1.56
CA PHE A 72 -5.68 -8.69 -3.00
C PHE A 72 -6.93 -9.51 -3.32
N GLY A 73 -7.15 -10.63 -2.63
CA GLY A 73 -8.33 -11.46 -2.79
C GLY A 73 -9.64 -10.71 -2.53
N THR A 74 -9.66 -9.79 -1.57
CA THR A 74 -10.80 -8.91 -1.30
C THR A 74 -11.10 -8.00 -2.48
N ILE A 75 -10.08 -7.29 -2.98
CA ILE A 75 -10.20 -6.36 -4.11
C ILE A 75 -10.66 -7.10 -5.37
N VAL A 76 -10.00 -8.21 -5.69
CA VAL A 76 -10.26 -9.03 -6.88
C VAL A 76 -11.65 -9.70 -6.82
N ALA A 77 -12.16 -10.00 -5.63
CA ALA A 77 -13.53 -10.48 -5.43
C ALA A 77 -14.62 -9.42 -5.69
N GLY A 78 -14.24 -8.18 -5.98
CA GLY A 78 -15.16 -7.06 -6.12
C GLY A 78 -15.68 -6.52 -4.79
N LYS A 79 -15.02 -6.86 -3.68
CA LYS A 79 -15.37 -6.37 -2.34
C LYS A 79 -14.55 -5.13 -2.02
N GLU A 80 -15.17 -4.17 -1.33
CA GLU A 80 -14.46 -3.01 -0.80
C GLU A 80 -13.55 -3.43 0.35
N LEU A 81 -12.30 -3.02 0.29
CA LEU A 81 -11.28 -3.31 1.28
C LEU A 81 -11.15 -2.15 2.27
N ALA A 82 -11.30 -2.39 3.57
CA ALA A 82 -10.96 -1.42 4.61
C ALA A 82 -9.63 -1.81 5.29
N LEU A 83 -8.62 -0.95 5.17
CA LEU A 83 -7.31 -1.13 5.79
C LEU A 83 -7.27 -0.41 7.14
N VAL A 84 -7.27 -1.16 8.22
CA VAL A 84 -7.37 -0.60 9.58
C VAL A 84 -6.04 -0.71 10.32
N ASP A 85 -5.63 0.38 10.95
CA ASP A 85 -4.46 0.39 11.82
C ASP A 85 -4.73 -0.48 13.06
N PHE A 86 -3.93 -1.52 13.22
CA PHE A 86 -4.06 -2.45 14.35
C PHE A 86 -3.49 -1.90 15.67
N PHE A 87 -2.73 -0.81 15.63
CA PHE A 87 -2.24 -0.11 16.81
C PHE A 87 -3.29 0.81 17.46
N LEU A 88 -4.37 1.12 16.72
CA LEU A 88 -5.47 1.90 17.30
C LEU A 88 -6.08 1.20 18.52
N PRO A 89 -6.57 1.96 19.53
CA PRO A 89 -7.36 1.42 20.62
C PRO A 89 -8.56 0.61 20.12
N HIS A 90 -8.96 -0.41 20.90
CA HIS A 90 -10.06 -1.29 20.52
C HIS A 90 -11.34 -0.53 20.18
N ASP A 91 -11.74 0.43 21.02
CA ASP A 91 -12.98 1.18 20.84
C ASP A 91 -12.94 2.03 19.56
N SER A 92 -11.80 2.67 19.27
CA SER A 92 -11.60 3.42 18.01
C SER A 92 -11.74 2.52 16.78
N ARG A 93 -11.17 1.31 16.81
CA ARG A 93 -11.33 0.35 15.71
C ARG A 93 -12.80 -0.05 15.52
N VAL A 94 -13.49 -0.36 16.62
CA VAL A 94 -14.92 -0.72 16.57
C VAL A 94 -15.74 0.41 15.95
N ASP A 95 -15.47 1.65 16.35
CA ASP A 95 -16.18 2.82 15.82
C ASP A 95 -15.90 3.04 14.33
N LEU A 96 -14.64 2.87 13.89
CA LEU A 96 -14.29 2.94 12.47
C LEU A 96 -15.02 1.88 11.64
N LEU A 97 -15.04 0.64 12.12
CA LEU A 97 -15.70 -0.46 11.42
C LEU A 97 -17.22 -0.23 11.34
N LYS A 98 -17.84 0.32 12.37
CA LYS A 98 -19.27 0.70 12.35
C LYS A 98 -19.53 1.87 11.39
N LYS A 99 -18.73 2.93 11.46
CA LYS A 99 -18.84 4.09 10.56
C LYS A 99 -18.72 3.71 9.09
N THR A 100 -17.89 2.72 8.78
CA THR A 100 -17.67 2.24 7.42
C THR A 100 -18.51 1.02 7.05
N GLU A 101 -19.46 0.61 7.89
CA GLU A 101 -20.40 -0.47 7.61
C GLU A 101 -19.71 -1.77 7.14
N VAL A 102 -18.63 -2.14 7.80
CA VAL A 102 -17.87 -3.35 7.48
C VAL A 102 -18.69 -4.60 7.75
N ASN A 103 -18.72 -5.54 6.80
CA ASN A 103 -19.47 -6.78 6.93
C ASN A 103 -18.65 -7.91 7.56
N TYR A 104 -17.35 -7.99 7.24
CA TYR A 104 -16.43 -9.01 7.73
C TYR A 104 -15.10 -8.40 8.13
N THR A 105 -14.48 -9.01 9.13
CA THR A 105 -13.21 -8.57 9.66
C THR A 105 -12.20 -9.71 9.63
N LEU A 106 -11.10 -9.53 8.91
CA LEU A 106 -10.01 -10.50 8.83
C LEU A 106 -8.87 -10.06 9.74
N THR A 107 -8.49 -10.91 10.69
CA THR A 107 -7.42 -10.62 11.64
C THR A 107 -6.35 -11.69 11.62
N SER A 108 -5.12 -11.33 11.99
CA SER A 108 -3.99 -12.27 12.02
C SER A 108 -3.97 -13.18 13.24
N THR A 109 -4.62 -12.82 14.34
CA THR A 109 -4.65 -13.58 15.59
C THR A 109 -5.91 -13.29 16.40
N ASN A 110 -6.26 -14.19 17.33
CA ASN A 110 -7.36 -14.00 18.28
C ASN A 110 -7.25 -12.72 19.12
N GLN A 111 -6.04 -12.20 19.29
CA GLN A 111 -5.78 -10.98 20.04
C GLN A 111 -6.46 -9.74 19.43
N TYR A 112 -6.75 -9.77 18.16
CA TYR A 112 -7.38 -8.67 17.41
C TYR A 112 -8.84 -8.92 17.08
N ILE A 113 -9.42 -10.06 17.50
CA ILE A 113 -10.84 -10.33 17.27
C ILE A 113 -11.64 -9.24 17.98
N LEU A 114 -12.45 -8.56 17.22
CA LEU A 114 -13.55 -7.78 17.73
C LEU A 114 -14.65 -8.78 18.12
N SER A 115 -15.40 -8.50 19.16
CA SER A 115 -16.50 -9.37 19.65
C SER A 115 -17.69 -9.39 18.66
N ASP A 116 -17.41 -9.67 17.39
CA ASP A 116 -18.36 -9.65 16.30
C ASP A 116 -18.43 -11.04 15.68
N GLU A 117 -19.64 -11.50 15.39
CA GLU A 117 -19.93 -12.81 14.79
C GLU A 117 -19.28 -12.99 13.40
N ASN A 118 -18.90 -11.88 12.75
CA ASN A 118 -18.32 -11.87 11.41
C ASN A 118 -16.77 -11.79 11.40
N SER A 119 -16.11 -11.90 12.54
CA SER A 119 -14.64 -11.90 12.60
C SER A 119 -14.07 -13.24 12.12
N ILE A 120 -13.18 -13.16 11.12
CA ILE A 120 -12.49 -14.33 10.56
C ILE A 120 -11.00 -14.23 10.87
N ILE A 121 -10.40 -15.31 11.37
CA ILE A 121 -8.96 -15.37 11.66
C ILE A 121 -8.20 -15.73 10.40
N ILE A 122 -7.34 -14.84 9.93
CA ILE A 122 -6.50 -15.06 8.72
C ILE A 122 -5.52 -16.23 8.93
N SER A 123 -5.07 -16.43 10.16
CA SER A 123 -4.10 -17.50 10.51
C SER A 123 -4.68 -18.91 10.51
N SER A 124 -6.00 -19.05 10.47
CA SER A 124 -6.61 -20.37 10.35
C SER A 124 -6.22 -21.00 9.03
N ALA A 125 -5.80 -22.27 9.11
CA ALA A 125 -5.38 -23.06 7.94
C ALA A 125 -6.59 -23.60 7.14
N GLU A 126 -7.71 -22.90 7.14
CA GLU A 126 -8.85 -23.29 6.33
C GLU A 126 -8.44 -23.30 4.87
N LYS A 127 -8.50 -24.49 4.29
CA LYS A 127 -8.38 -24.63 2.84
C LYS A 127 -9.62 -24.00 2.23
N ASP A 128 -9.38 -22.96 1.45
CA ASP A 128 -10.44 -22.37 0.65
C ASP A 128 -10.99 -23.45 -0.29
N ASN A 129 -12.15 -23.98 0.03
CA ASN A 129 -12.82 -24.93 -0.87
C ASN A 129 -13.45 -24.14 -2.01
N VAL A 130 -12.74 -24.08 -3.12
CA VAL A 130 -13.14 -23.37 -4.34
C VAL A 130 -13.37 -24.33 -5.51
N ASP A 131 -13.46 -25.63 -5.24
CA ASP A 131 -13.67 -26.63 -6.26
C ASP A 131 -14.95 -26.35 -7.07
N GLY A 132 -14.80 -26.36 -8.39
CA GLY A 132 -15.90 -26.10 -9.32
C GLY A 132 -16.30 -24.62 -9.46
N LEU A 133 -15.64 -23.68 -8.80
CA LEU A 133 -15.82 -22.25 -9.01
C LEU A 133 -14.96 -21.75 -10.16
N ILE A 134 -15.52 -20.87 -10.96
CA ILE A 134 -14.82 -20.19 -12.06
C ILE A 134 -14.78 -18.71 -11.70
N TYR A 135 -13.59 -18.14 -11.73
CA TYR A 135 -13.41 -16.71 -11.53
C TYR A 135 -13.98 -15.95 -12.73
N ASP A 136 -14.90 -15.02 -12.47
CA ASP A 136 -15.41 -14.12 -13.49
C ASP A 136 -14.45 -12.95 -13.69
N GLU A 137 -13.70 -12.99 -14.79
CA GLU A 137 -12.76 -11.93 -15.18
C GLU A 137 -13.42 -10.56 -15.43
N ASN A 138 -14.78 -10.51 -15.48
CA ASN A 138 -15.51 -9.26 -15.62
C ASN A 138 -15.91 -8.65 -14.27
N THR A 139 -15.61 -9.32 -13.16
CA THR A 139 -15.83 -8.76 -11.82
C THR A 139 -15.10 -7.42 -11.71
N GLN A 140 -15.82 -6.37 -11.35
CA GLN A 140 -15.24 -5.06 -11.09
C GLN A 140 -14.48 -5.13 -9.76
N GLU A 141 -13.21 -4.70 -9.75
CA GLU A 141 -12.39 -4.63 -8.54
C GLU A 141 -13.00 -3.67 -7.51
N GLY A 142 -12.86 -4.01 -6.23
CA GLY A 142 -13.40 -3.21 -5.13
C GLY A 142 -12.56 -1.98 -4.83
N ASP A 143 -13.21 -0.95 -4.31
CA ASP A 143 -12.53 0.25 -3.81
C ASP A 143 -11.77 -0.06 -2.50
N ILE A 144 -10.82 0.80 -2.16
CA ILE A 144 -10.01 0.70 -0.94
C ILE A 144 -10.35 1.87 -0.02
N ILE A 145 -10.65 1.55 1.23
CA ILE A 145 -10.89 2.52 2.29
C ILE A 145 -9.67 2.55 3.19
N MET A 146 -9.02 3.71 3.26
CA MET A 146 -7.91 3.97 4.15
C MET A 146 -8.31 5.01 5.19
N PHE A 147 -7.70 4.96 6.35
CA PHE A 147 -7.97 5.88 7.44
C PHE A 147 -6.79 6.83 7.59
N THR A 148 -7.05 8.14 7.57
CA THR A 148 -6.01 9.15 7.80
C THR A 148 -5.70 9.21 9.28
N ALA A 149 -4.45 9.04 9.66
CA ALA A 149 -3.99 9.26 11.03
C ALA A 149 -3.84 10.77 11.28
N THR A 150 -4.93 11.44 11.65
CA THR A 150 -4.86 12.81 12.15
C THR A 150 -4.75 12.77 13.67
N ALA A 151 -3.76 13.47 14.23
CA ALA A 151 -3.51 13.52 15.67
C ALA A 151 -4.65 14.15 16.51
N ASN A 152 -5.63 14.76 15.86
CA ASN A 152 -6.75 15.42 16.49
C ASN A 152 -8.06 15.05 15.76
N GLU A 153 -8.83 14.16 16.37
CA GLU A 153 -10.24 13.88 16.15
C GLU A 153 -10.67 13.45 14.72
N CYS A 154 -11.29 12.29 14.67
CA CYS A 154 -11.98 11.66 13.54
C CYS A 154 -11.06 11.29 12.36
N ASP A 155 -10.53 10.09 12.44
CA ASP A 155 -10.04 9.39 11.25
C ASP A 155 -11.10 9.50 10.14
N LYS A 156 -10.77 10.23 9.09
CA LYS A 156 -11.66 10.36 7.93
C LYS A 156 -11.37 9.19 7.00
N PRO A 157 -12.35 8.35 6.70
CA PRO A 157 -12.15 7.24 5.78
C PRO A 157 -12.03 7.78 4.35
N VAL A 158 -10.86 7.67 3.76
CA VAL A 158 -10.55 8.03 2.37
C VAL A 158 -10.90 6.86 1.46
N VAL A 159 -11.65 7.11 0.39
CA VAL A 159 -12.03 6.09 -0.59
C VAL A 159 -11.19 6.25 -1.85
N LEU A 160 -10.35 5.25 -2.12
CA LEU A 160 -9.50 5.16 -3.31
C LEU A 160 -10.04 4.09 -4.26
N SER A 161 -10.17 4.44 -5.53
CA SER A 161 -10.41 3.44 -6.58
C SER A 161 -9.09 2.78 -6.99
N ILE A 162 -9.18 1.64 -7.64
CA ILE A 162 -8.02 1.00 -8.26
C ILE A 162 -7.40 1.92 -9.32
N ASP A 163 -8.21 2.69 -10.04
CA ASP A 163 -7.71 3.67 -11.00
C ASP A 163 -6.87 4.77 -10.33
N ASN A 164 -7.25 5.26 -9.14
CA ASN A 164 -6.43 6.21 -8.40
C ASN A 164 -5.06 5.63 -8.07
N ILE A 165 -5.01 4.40 -7.57
CA ILE A 165 -3.78 3.71 -7.19
C ILE A 165 -2.89 3.43 -8.42
N LEU A 166 -3.48 2.96 -9.52
CA LEU A 166 -2.72 2.71 -10.75
C LEU A 166 -2.16 3.98 -11.38
N ASN A 167 -2.92 5.08 -11.34
CA ASN A 167 -2.40 6.37 -11.78
C ASN A 167 -1.26 6.86 -10.88
N ALA A 168 -1.33 6.63 -9.56
CA ALA A 168 -0.21 6.91 -8.66
C ALA A 168 1.03 6.08 -9.00
N VAL A 169 0.88 4.77 -9.25
CA VAL A 169 1.99 3.90 -9.67
C VAL A 169 2.62 4.37 -10.97
N MET A 170 1.81 4.74 -11.97
CA MET A 170 2.32 5.26 -13.24
C MET A 170 3.03 6.62 -13.07
N ALA A 171 2.51 7.47 -12.19
CA ALA A 171 3.12 8.74 -11.87
C ALA A 171 4.47 8.56 -11.15
N ILE A 172 4.55 7.62 -10.21
CA ILE A 172 5.81 7.26 -9.55
C ILE A 172 6.83 6.76 -10.59
N ASN A 173 6.42 5.87 -11.51
CA ASN A 173 7.28 5.32 -12.56
C ASN A 173 7.81 6.39 -13.53
N SER A 174 7.16 7.57 -13.63
CA SER A 174 7.68 8.67 -14.45
C SER A 174 8.93 9.34 -13.84
N ARG A 175 9.20 9.10 -12.56
CA ARG A 175 10.28 9.76 -11.80
C ARG A 175 11.23 8.80 -11.11
N VAL A 176 10.69 7.70 -10.61
CA VAL A 176 11.46 6.73 -9.81
C VAL A 176 11.51 5.42 -10.57
N GLU A 177 12.72 4.94 -10.83
CA GLU A 177 12.95 3.68 -11.50
C GLU A 177 12.78 2.51 -10.53
N CYS A 178 12.03 1.49 -10.97
CA CYS A 178 11.94 0.19 -10.30
C CYS A 178 11.78 -0.89 -11.36
N THR A 179 12.58 -1.93 -11.25
CA THR A 179 12.65 -3.02 -12.22
C THR A 179 12.43 -4.38 -11.54
N SER A 180 12.35 -5.44 -12.34
CA SER A 180 12.26 -6.82 -11.85
C SER A 180 13.50 -7.28 -11.05
N ASP A 181 14.62 -6.58 -11.19
CA ASP A 181 15.86 -6.92 -10.48
C ASP A 181 15.92 -6.29 -9.09
N ASP A 182 14.96 -5.41 -8.76
CA ASP A 182 14.95 -4.69 -7.50
C ASP A 182 14.36 -5.50 -6.36
N ILE A 183 14.87 -5.22 -5.16
CA ILE A 183 14.42 -5.78 -3.88
C ILE A 183 13.97 -4.63 -2.99
N VAL A 184 12.70 -4.60 -2.64
CA VAL A 184 12.12 -3.58 -1.78
C VAL A 184 11.84 -4.15 -0.39
N LEU A 185 12.40 -3.51 0.64
CA LEU A 185 12.10 -3.86 2.03
C LEU A 185 10.89 -3.05 2.54
N ALA A 186 9.77 -3.72 2.73
CA ALA A 186 8.54 -3.14 3.28
C ALA A 186 8.64 -3.02 4.80
N GLN A 187 9.04 -1.86 5.30
CA GLN A 187 9.15 -1.55 6.74
C GLN A 187 7.99 -0.70 7.24
N ILE A 188 7.37 0.09 6.36
CA ILE A 188 6.22 0.92 6.68
C ILE A 188 4.98 0.02 6.76
N PRO A 189 4.12 0.21 7.77
CA PRO A 189 2.90 -0.56 7.87
C PRO A 189 2.05 -0.48 6.60
N LEU A 190 1.62 -1.64 6.09
CA LEU A 190 0.89 -1.74 4.81
C LEU A 190 -0.57 -1.24 4.89
N HIS A 191 -1.07 -0.87 6.06
CA HIS A 191 -2.36 -0.19 6.20
C HIS A 191 -2.28 1.33 5.98
N ASN A 192 -1.06 1.88 5.96
CA ASN A 192 -0.79 3.27 5.63
C ASN A 192 -0.61 3.41 4.12
N GLU A 193 -1.10 4.51 3.52
CA GLU A 193 -1.07 4.72 2.07
C GLU A 193 0.35 4.70 1.49
N PHE A 194 1.31 5.28 2.20
CA PHE A 194 2.69 5.32 1.75
C PHE A 194 3.31 3.91 1.75
N GLY A 195 3.09 3.13 2.82
CA GLY A 195 3.50 1.73 2.87
C GLY A 195 2.79 0.87 1.82
N PHE A 196 1.47 1.03 1.69
CA PHE A 196 0.67 0.28 0.74
C PHE A 196 1.12 0.49 -0.70
N ILE A 197 1.25 1.75 -1.12
CA ILE A 197 1.55 2.08 -2.51
C ILE A 197 3.03 1.87 -2.81
N TYR A 198 3.93 2.47 -2.04
CA TYR A 198 5.36 2.46 -2.36
C TYR A 198 6.06 1.16 -1.98
N SER A 199 5.66 0.51 -0.86
CA SER A 199 6.35 -0.70 -0.40
C SER A 199 5.70 -2.01 -0.90
N LEU A 200 4.47 -1.95 -1.47
CA LEU A 200 3.78 -3.15 -1.92
C LEU A 200 3.31 -3.06 -3.38
N ILE A 201 2.40 -2.12 -3.70
CA ILE A 201 1.75 -2.11 -5.02
C ILE A 201 2.74 -1.73 -6.12
N TRP A 202 3.49 -0.64 -5.94
CA TRP A 202 4.43 -0.14 -6.92
C TRP A 202 5.54 -1.14 -7.29
N PRO A 203 6.24 -1.77 -6.32
CA PRO A 203 7.25 -2.77 -6.68
C PRO A 203 6.66 -4.02 -7.32
N LEU A 204 5.54 -4.56 -6.81
CA LEU A 204 4.89 -5.71 -7.44
C LEU A 204 4.43 -5.41 -8.85
N TYR A 205 3.90 -4.21 -9.10
CA TYR A 205 3.53 -3.77 -10.45
C TYR A 205 4.71 -3.77 -11.43
N ASN A 206 5.92 -3.43 -10.96
CA ASN A 206 7.14 -3.42 -11.77
C ASN A 206 7.86 -4.77 -11.83
N GLY A 207 7.33 -5.80 -11.20
CA GLY A 207 7.93 -7.14 -11.20
C GLY A 207 9.04 -7.33 -10.17
N ALA A 208 9.25 -6.38 -9.26
CA ALA A 208 10.27 -6.42 -8.22
C ALA A 208 9.89 -7.35 -7.07
N MET A 209 10.88 -7.73 -6.26
CA MET A 209 10.69 -8.53 -5.06
C MET A 209 10.33 -7.65 -3.86
N VAL A 210 9.28 -8.00 -3.14
CA VAL A 210 8.89 -7.36 -1.87
C VAL A 210 9.25 -8.24 -0.69
N CYS A 211 10.11 -7.76 0.20
CA CYS A 211 10.45 -8.40 1.45
C CYS A 211 9.67 -7.76 2.60
N ILE A 212 8.87 -8.54 3.31
CA ILE A 212 8.09 -8.03 4.45
C ILE A 212 8.98 -7.95 5.67
N GLY A 213 9.25 -6.72 6.13
CA GLY A 213 10.04 -6.45 7.31
C GLY A 213 9.31 -6.79 8.61
N ARG A 214 10.08 -7.09 9.65
CA ARG A 214 9.59 -7.39 11.01
C ARG A 214 9.41 -6.14 11.88
N GLY A 215 9.51 -4.97 11.25
CA GLY A 215 9.40 -3.67 11.89
C GLY A 215 10.74 -3.07 12.31
N LEU A 216 10.70 -1.81 12.73
CA LEU A 216 11.89 -0.97 12.93
C LEU A 216 12.93 -1.56 13.90
N ARG A 217 12.51 -2.37 14.88
CA ARG A 217 13.43 -3.02 15.84
C ARG A 217 14.33 -4.09 15.21
N HIS A 218 13.99 -4.57 14.03
CA HIS A 218 14.70 -5.62 13.32
C HIS A 218 15.29 -5.13 12.00
N VAL A 219 15.27 -3.83 11.76
CA VAL A 219 15.64 -3.23 10.47
C VAL A 219 17.06 -3.56 10.04
N ASP A 220 18.00 -3.60 10.97
CA ASP A 220 19.39 -3.99 10.74
C ASP A 220 19.52 -5.43 10.25
N ALA A 221 18.89 -6.36 10.97
CA ALA A 221 18.87 -7.77 10.62
C ALA A 221 18.10 -8.02 9.31
N ASP A 222 16.99 -7.32 9.10
CA ASP A 222 16.19 -7.43 7.87
C ASP A 222 16.95 -6.88 6.67
N THR A 223 17.62 -5.74 6.81
CA THR A 223 18.48 -5.18 5.76
C THR A 223 19.66 -6.09 5.41
N TYR A 224 20.29 -6.69 6.41
CA TYR A 224 21.38 -7.65 6.19
C TYR A 224 20.88 -8.93 5.50
N TYR A 225 19.72 -9.43 5.90
CA TYR A 225 19.18 -10.70 5.40
C TYR A 225 18.59 -10.57 3.99
N TYR A 226 17.82 -9.51 3.74
CA TYR A 226 17.13 -9.31 2.46
C TYR A 226 17.94 -8.56 1.43
N ASN A 227 18.96 -7.81 1.86
CA ASN A 227 19.86 -7.02 1.02
C ASN A 227 19.12 -6.13 0.00
N PRO A 228 18.21 -5.22 0.45
CA PRO A 228 17.36 -4.44 -0.43
C PRO A 228 18.17 -3.50 -1.33
N THR A 229 17.68 -3.31 -2.57
CA THR A 229 18.19 -2.31 -3.52
C THR A 229 17.45 -0.97 -3.37
N ILE A 230 16.18 -1.03 -2.93
CA ILE A 230 15.34 0.14 -2.68
C ILE A 230 14.87 0.11 -1.22
N LEU A 231 15.08 1.22 -0.53
CA LEU A 231 14.63 1.42 0.84
C LEU A 231 13.57 2.50 0.90
N ILE A 232 12.45 2.21 1.56
CA ILE A 232 11.33 3.12 1.70
C ILE A 232 11.07 3.35 3.18
N GLY A 233 11.04 4.63 3.62
CA GLY A 233 10.88 4.94 5.02
C GLY A 233 10.43 6.36 5.31
N THR A 234 9.97 6.60 6.52
CA THR A 234 9.83 7.95 7.04
C THR A 234 11.23 8.52 7.35
N PRO A 235 11.39 9.85 7.42
CA PRO A 235 12.69 10.44 7.75
C PRO A 235 13.31 9.85 9.01
N SER A 236 12.54 9.63 10.07
CA SER A 236 13.02 9.05 11.33
C SER A 236 13.46 7.59 11.19
N MET A 237 12.78 6.80 10.36
CA MET A 237 13.17 5.41 10.10
C MET A 237 14.48 5.32 9.33
N ILE A 238 14.66 6.15 8.31
CA ILE A 238 15.88 6.22 7.51
C ILE A 238 17.07 6.69 8.36
N ASP A 239 16.88 7.75 9.17
CA ASP A 239 17.95 8.25 10.05
C ASP A 239 18.33 7.22 11.11
N TYR A 240 17.36 6.54 11.70
CA TYR A 240 17.58 5.47 12.67
C TYR A 240 18.39 4.32 12.04
N GLN A 241 18.01 3.84 10.86
CA GLN A 241 18.73 2.77 10.17
C GLN A 241 20.16 3.19 9.83
N ARG A 242 20.34 4.40 9.29
CA ARG A 242 21.66 4.97 9.00
C ARG A 242 22.55 5.01 10.24
N ALA A 243 21.99 5.37 11.40
CA ALA A 243 22.72 5.51 12.65
C ALA A 243 23.12 4.15 13.26
N ILE A 244 22.32 3.11 13.10
CA ILE A 244 22.55 1.79 13.72
C ILE A 244 23.46 0.92 12.89
N SER A 245 23.14 0.71 11.61
CA SER A 245 23.79 -0.28 10.78
C SER A 245 24.39 0.29 9.50
N GLY A 246 24.07 1.55 9.17
CA GLY A 246 24.32 2.07 7.83
C GLY A 246 23.44 1.39 6.79
N PHE A 247 23.85 1.49 5.55
CA PHE A 247 23.16 0.89 4.42
C PHE A 247 23.98 -0.28 3.85
N ASN A 248 23.29 -1.27 3.29
CA ASN A 248 23.94 -2.36 2.56
C ASN A 248 24.53 -1.83 1.23
N LYS A 249 25.45 -2.59 0.65
CA LYS A 249 26.20 -2.17 -0.56
C LYS A 249 25.35 -2.19 -1.83
N GLU A 250 24.29 -2.98 -1.85
CA GLU A 250 23.39 -3.12 -3.00
C GLU A 250 22.33 -2.02 -3.04
N LEU A 251 22.16 -1.27 -1.95
CA LEU A 251 21.23 -0.17 -1.89
C LEU A 251 21.61 0.92 -2.88
N ASN A 252 20.72 1.27 -3.76
CA ASN A 252 20.90 2.30 -4.78
C ASN A 252 19.86 3.43 -4.69
N THR A 253 18.71 3.17 -4.05
CA THR A 253 17.60 4.11 -4.01
C THR A 253 17.00 4.20 -2.62
N ILE A 254 16.77 5.43 -2.15
CA ILE A 254 16.02 5.72 -0.92
C ILE A 254 14.81 6.59 -1.26
N ILE A 255 13.63 6.16 -0.83
CA ILE A 255 12.39 6.91 -0.95
C ILE A 255 11.93 7.32 0.46
N ILE A 256 11.83 8.60 0.69
CA ILE A 256 11.44 9.20 1.97
C ILE A 256 10.06 9.84 1.81
N GLY A 257 9.15 9.60 2.75
CA GLY A 257 7.83 10.21 2.73
C GLY A 257 7.06 10.03 4.04
N GLY A 258 5.80 10.43 4.04
CA GLY A 258 4.90 10.31 5.19
C GLY A 258 5.16 11.32 6.31
N ALA A 259 6.23 12.10 6.24
CA ALA A 259 6.52 13.20 7.16
C ALA A 259 7.50 14.18 6.51
N SER A 260 7.59 15.39 7.07
CA SER A 260 8.57 16.38 6.63
C SER A 260 10.00 15.89 6.83
N CYS A 261 10.80 15.89 5.77
CA CYS A 261 12.21 15.46 5.81
C CYS A 261 13.09 16.60 6.30
N PRO A 262 13.85 16.41 7.41
CA PRO A 262 14.81 17.39 7.85
C PRO A 262 15.90 17.60 6.80
N PHE A 263 16.22 18.87 6.52
CA PHE A 263 17.23 19.26 5.54
C PHE A 263 18.56 18.51 5.71
N ARG A 264 19.08 18.45 6.94
CA ARG A 264 20.34 17.75 7.23
C ARG A 264 20.33 16.25 6.91
N LEU A 265 19.19 15.59 7.10
CA LEU A 265 19.07 14.17 6.75
C LEU A 265 19.18 14.01 5.25
N PHE A 266 18.41 14.80 4.50
CA PHE A 266 18.40 14.74 3.05
C PHE A 266 19.76 15.07 2.45
N GLU A 267 20.44 16.14 2.95
CA GLU A 267 21.81 16.52 2.60
C GLU A 267 22.80 15.35 2.78
N ASN A 268 22.81 14.76 3.98
CA ASN A 268 23.70 13.64 4.28
C ASN A 268 23.47 12.40 3.40
N LEU A 269 22.26 12.20 2.91
CA LEU A 269 21.94 11.08 2.01
C LEU A 269 22.35 11.39 0.57
N CYS A 270 22.17 12.64 0.11
CA CYS A 270 22.55 13.07 -1.23
C CYS A 270 24.08 13.16 -1.42
N ASP A 271 24.85 13.28 -0.34
CA ASP A 271 26.32 13.22 -0.38
C ASP A 271 26.86 11.80 -0.68
N SER A 272 26.01 10.81 -0.77
CA SER A 272 26.32 9.44 -1.16
C SER A 272 25.98 9.18 -2.64
N ASP A 273 26.42 8.04 -3.18
CA ASP A 273 26.06 7.61 -4.54
C ASP A 273 24.59 7.11 -4.68
N LEU A 274 23.76 7.38 -3.66
CA LEU A 274 22.37 6.94 -3.61
C LEU A 274 21.44 7.92 -4.36
N LYS A 275 20.48 7.38 -5.09
CA LYS A 275 19.32 8.15 -5.57
C LYS A 275 18.37 8.39 -4.41
N VAL A 276 18.12 9.62 -4.04
CA VAL A 276 17.26 9.98 -2.90
C VAL A 276 16.06 10.77 -3.38
N TYR A 277 14.87 10.27 -3.06
CA TYR A 277 13.59 10.87 -3.43
C TYR A 277 12.81 11.23 -2.16
N ASN A 278 12.48 12.50 -2.00
CA ASN A 278 11.59 12.94 -0.92
C ASN A 278 10.18 13.19 -1.50
N ILE A 279 9.23 12.35 -1.09
CA ILE A 279 7.87 12.34 -1.63
C ILE A 279 6.95 13.20 -0.78
N TYR A 280 6.15 14.03 -1.45
CA TYR A 280 5.02 14.71 -0.86
C TYR A 280 3.71 14.11 -1.37
N GLY A 281 2.84 13.75 -0.45
CA GLY A 281 1.53 13.17 -0.72
C GLY A 281 0.78 12.85 0.57
N MET A 282 -0.47 12.49 0.43
CA MET A 282 -1.37 12.13 1.52
C MET A 282 -2.35 11.05 1.02
N ALA A 283 -3.11 10.44 1.92
CA ALA A 283 -4.06 9.38 1.55
C ALA A 283 -5.06 9.85 0.48
N GLU A 284 -5.50 11.11 0.57
CA GLU A 284 -6.43 11.75 -0.36
C GLU A 284 -5.88 11.91 -1.78
N THR A 285 -4.58 11.81 -1.95
CA THR A 285 -3.88 11.91 -3.26
C THR A 285 -3.16 10.61 -3.63
N SER A 286 -3.54 9.49 -3.02
CA SER A 286 -2.84 8.20 -3.17
C SER A 286 -1.34 8.31 -2.91
N GLY A 287 -0.94 9.12 -1.93
CA GLY A 287 0.47 9.36 -1.58
C GLY A 287 1.31 10.05 -2.67
N CYS A 288 0.69 10.66 -3.67
CA CYS A 288 1.37 11.05 -4.90
C CYS A 288 0.99 12.48 -5.34
N VAL A 289 1.70 13.50 -4.86
CA VAL A 289 1.56 14.90 -5.31
C VAL A 289 2.82 15.36 -6.03
N GLY A 290 3.97 15.21 -5.39
CA GLY A 290 5.24 15.64 -5.96
C GLY A 290 6.45 14.98 -5.29
N VAL A 291 7.58 15.11 -5.94
CA VAL A 291 8.88 14.58 -5.50
C VAL A 291 9.94 15.68 -5.49
N ASN A 292 10.76 15.71 -4.46
CA ASN A 292 11.99 16.50 -4.42
C ASN A 292 13.17 15.54 -4.62
N GLU A 293 13.91 15.76 -5.70
CA GLU A 293 15.08 14.97 -6.10
C GLU A 293 16.38 15.79 -5.96
N LEU A 294 16.28 17.12 -6.00
CA LEU A 294 17.41 18.03 -6.19
C LEU A 294 17.87 18.71 -4.91
N TYR A 295 17.21 18.41 -3.78
CA TYR A 295 17.63 18.96 -2.49
C TYR A 295 17.51 20.51 -2.36
N ASP A 296 16.86 21.16 -3.32
CA ASP A 296 16.71 22.63 -3.37
C ASP A 296 15.45 23.14 -2.63
N GLY A 297 14.70 22.23 -1.98
CA GLY A 297 13.45 22.56 -1.27
C GLY A 297 12.23 22.65 -2.19
N SER A 298 12.41 22.49 -3.50
CA SER A 298 11.31 22.46 -4.45
C SER A 298 10.80 21.05 -4.69
N TYR A 299 9.50 20.92 -5.03
CA TYR A 299 8.89 19.66 -5.44
C TYR A 299 8.50 19.73 -6.90
N THR A 300 8.96 18.76 -7.68
CA THR A 300 8.45 18.55 -9.03
C THR A 300 7.17 17.74 -8.92
N LEU A 301 6.10 18.20 -9.54
CA LEU A 301 4.83 17.47 -9.54
C LEU A 301 4.98 16.14 -10.30
N PHE A 302 4.29 15.13 -9.79
CA PHE A 302 4.11 13.91 -10.56
C PHE A 302 3.21 14.15 -11.77
N ASP A 303 3.45 13.40 -12.84
CA ASP A 303 2.69 13.53 -14.07
C ASP A 303 1.19 13.34 -13.83
N ASN A 304 0.38 14.10 -14.57
CA ASN A 304 -1.08 14.14 -14.49
C ASN A 304 -1.69 14.77 -13.23
N ASN A 305 -0.88 15.27 -12.30
CA ASN A 305 -1.37 16.06 -11.18
C ASN A 305 -1.21 17.55 -11.49
N ALA A 306 -2.19 18.33 -11.05
CA ALA A 306 -2.12 19.79 -11.07
C ALA A 306 -2.28 20.33 -9.65
N VAL A 307 -1.47 21.32 -9.32
CA VAL A 307 -1.48 22.00 -8.01
C VAL A 307 -1.70 23.48 -8.24
N SER A 308 -2.61 24.07 -7.46
CA SER A 308 -2.78 25.51 -7.34
C SER A 308 -2.79 25.90 -5.87
N ILE A 309 -2.54 27.18 -5.59
CA ILE A 309 -2.57 27.73 -4.24
C ILE A 309 -3.75 28.72 -4.20
N ALA A 310 -4.65 28.50 -3.26
CA ALA A 310 -5.77 29.40 -3.02
C ALA A 310 -5.29 30.71 -2.37
N ASP A 311 -6.16 31.74 -2.35
CA ASP A 311 -5.83 33.05 -1.80
C ASP A 311 -5.47 33.04 -0.30
N ASP A 312 -5.96 32.05 0.44
CA ASP A 312 -5.64 31.79 1.85
C ASP A 312 -4.39 30.94 2.08
N GLY A 313 -3.74 30.48 1.01
CA GLY A 313 -2.53 29.66 1.03
C GLY A 313 -2.80 28.17 1.04
N GLU A 314 -4.06 27.71 0.93
CA GLU A 314 -4.40 26.29 0.82
C GLU A 314 -3.86 25.69 -0.48
N ILE A 315 -3.28 24.49 -0.39
CA ILE A 315 -2.80 23.72 -1.55
C ILE A 315 -3.96 22.91 -2.13
N ILE A 316 -4.38 23.25 -3.33
CA ILE A 316 -5.43 22.55 -4.06
C ILE A 316 -4.77 21.55 -5.03
N VAL A 317 -5.08 20.27 -4.89
CA VAL A 317 -4.57 19.21 -5.76
C VAL A 317 -5.70 18.65 -6.61
N SER A 318 -5.46 18.51 -7.90
CA SER A 318 -6.36 17.83 -8.82
C SER A 318 -5.61 16.87 -9.72
N GLY A 319 -6.27 15.78 -10.11
CA GLY A 319 -5.67 14.75 -10.97
C GLY A 319 -6.24 13.37 -10.71
N PRO A 320 -5.81 12.37 -11.50
CA PRO A 320 -6.35 11.01 -11.41
C PRO A 320 -5.90 10.26 -10.16
N CYS A 321 -4.89 10.75 -9.43
CA CYS A 321 -4.45 10.18 -8.15
C CYS A 321 -5.32 10.63 -6.97
N VAL A 322 -6.18 11.64 -7.17
CA VAL A 322 -7.05 12.18 -6.11
C VAL A 322 -8.18 11.20 -5.81
N MET A 323 -8.47 10.99 -4.53
CA MET A 323 -9.49 10.09 -4.00
C MET A 323 -10.87 10.29 -4.64
N LYS A 324 -11.73 9.31 -4.52
CA LYS A 324 -13.16 9.44 -4.87
C LYS A 324 -13.90 10.39 -3.91
N GLY A 325 -13.43 10.48 -2.68
CA GLY A 325 -13.98 11.29 -1.60
C GLY A 325 -13.82 10.61 -0.25
N TYR A 326 -14.33 11.26 0.80
CA TYR A 326 -14.44 10.63 2.11
C TYR A 326 -15.69 9.77 2.21
N TYR A 327 -15.60 8.65 2.91
CA TYR A 327 -16.72 7.75 3.09
C TYR A 327 -17.83 8.43 3.92
N ASN A 328 -19.07 8.42 3.39
CA ASN A 328 -20.26 9.03 4.00
C ASN A 328 -20.19 10.56 4.24
N ASP A 329 -19.25 11.27 3.64
CA ASP A 329 -19.18 12.73 3.74
C ASP A 329 -19.57 13.39 2.40
N CYS A 330 -20.88 13.54 2.19
CA CYS A 330 -21.43 14.11 0.95
C CYS A 330 -21.13 15.63 0.78
N LEU A 331 -20.69 16.32 1.82
CA LEU A 331 -20.47 17.77 1.77
C LEU A 331 -19.08 18.16 1.25
N LEU A 332 -18.12 17.26 1.31
CA LEU A 332 -16.73 17.51 0.87
C LEU A 332 -16.47 17.16 -0.61
N TYR A 333 -17.42 16.54 -1.31
CA TYR A 333 -17.30 16.27 -2.75
C TYR A 333 -17.23 17.51 -3.64
N THR A 334 -17.54 18.68 -3.10
CA THR A 334 -17.55 19.97 -3.82
C THR A 334 -16.48 20.92 -3.35
N SER A 335 -15.69 20.57 -2.33
CA SER A 335 -14.57 21.37 -1.86
C SER A 335 -13.26 20.70 -2.26
N PRO A 336 -12.44 21.30 -3.12
CA PRO A 336 -11.09 20.83 -3.33
C PRO A 336 -10.34 20.91 -2.00
N SER A 337 -9.74 19.82 -1.61
CA SER A 337 -8.89 19.78 -0.43
C SER A 337 -7.52 20.44 -0.69
#